data_e830916d7d3fe4a255c37464eb2752fa
#
_entry.id   e830916d7d3fe4a255c37464eb2752fa
#
_cell.length_a   1.000
_cell.length_b   1.000
_cell.length_c   1.000
_cell.angle_alpha   90.00
_cell.angle_beta   90.00
_cell.angle_gamma   90.00
#
_symmetry.space_group_name_H-M   'P 1'
#
loop_
_entity.id
_entity.type
_entity.pdbx_description
1 polymer ?
#
loop_
_entity_poly.entity_id
_entity_poly.type
_entity_poly.pdbx_seq_one_letter_code
_entity_poly.pdbx_strand_id
1 'polypeptide(L)'
;MKPVSRGMVLKILSAVMIVMAGAAGYALHSMRWLPWQKPVFDKAIPANCVAATDKAILIFSKTNGYRHASIEAGVKAIKEAGQKRGWEVVATENGAYFHEICLKSYRAVAFLSPTGDFLTDEQQRAFEQYIENGGGYAGIHSAADCEYEWDWYGTMLGTRFRSHTFLPYPIPKAEIVTEPGLHPAIDGLPARWSKKDEWYNFHESVRGKSGFQILLTIDESTYPAFWPKAMRGDHPIAWSRSMGKGRMFYTAIGHNASTYSDPTAMRHIMGGIAWAAALN
;
A
#
# COMPACT_ATOMS: atom_id res chain seq x y z
N MET A 1 47.83 24.72 -18.18
CA MET A 1 46.91 23.53 -18.35
C MET A 1 46.67 23.37 -19.85
N LYS A 2 46.91 22.18 -20.43
CA LYS A 2 46.61 21.94 -21.84
C LYS A 2 45.10 21.90 -22.07
N PRO A 3 44.54 22.52 -23.09
CA PRO A 3 43.11 22.46 -23.36
C PRO A 3 42.67 21.02 -23.66
N VAL A 4 41.53 20.61 -23.10
CA VAL A 4 40.93 19.30 -23.37
C VAL A 4 40.56 19.22 -24.86
N SER A 5 40.99 18.19 -25.56
CA SER A 5 40.68 18.05 -26.99
C SER A 5 39.17 17.81 -27.21
N ARG A 6 38.61 18.40 -28.30
CA ARG A 6 37.20 18.20 -28.69
C ARG A 6 36.82 16.71 -28.78
N GLY A 7 37.72 15.84 -29.21
CA GLY A 7 37.49 14.41 -29.29
C GLY A 7 37.35 13.74 -27.92
N MET A 8 38.05 14.23 -26.90
CA MET A 8 37.93 13.70 -25.51
C MET A 8 36.61 14.16 -24.87
N VAL A 9 36.18 15.40 -25.11
CA VAL A 9 34.89 15.92 -24.67
C VAL A 9 33.73 15.11 -25.26
N LEU A 10 33.76 14.83 -26.58
CA LEU A 10 32.75 14.01 -27.26
C LEU A 10 32.69 12.59 -26.70
N LYS A 11 33.83 11.95 -26.42
CA LYS A 11 33.86 10.61 -25.80
C LYS A 11 33.27 10.62 -24.41
N ILE A 12 33.55 11.63 -23.60
CA ILE A 12 32.97 11.77 -22.25
C ILE A 12 31.44 11.96 -22.34
N LEU A 13 30.96 12.83 -23.20
CA LEU A 13 29.54 13.08 -23.41
C LEU A 13 28.80 11.80 -23.88
N SER A 14 29.40 11.04 -24.81
CA SER A 14 28.84 9.78 -25.27
C SER A 14 28.79 8.75 -24.16
N ALA A 15 29.82 8.62 -23.33
CA ALA A 15 29.83 7.71 -22.18
C ALA A 15 28.76 8.09 -21.15
N VAL A 16 28.60 9.37 -20.84
CA VAL A 16 27.56 9.87 -19.94
C VAL A 16 26.17 9.57 -20.49
N MET A 17 25.92 9.80 -21.79
CA MET A 17 24.62 9.47 -22.40
C MET A 17 24.31 7.97 -22.34
N ILE A 18 25.29 7.10 -22.57
CA ILE A 18 25.10 5.64 -22.48
C ILE A 18 24.75 5.23 -21.06
N VAL A 19 25.44 5.77 -20.06
CA VAL A 19 25.15 5.49 -18.63
C VAL A 19 23.75 5.98 -18.26
N MET A 20 23.37 7.18 -18.69
CA MET A 20 22.02 7.71 -18.42
C MET A 20 20.93 6.90 -19.12
N ALA A 21 21.14 6.49 -20.37
CA ALA A 21 20.21 5.62 -21.08
C ALA A 21 20.07 4.24 -20.41
N GLY A 22 21.18 3.67 -19.94
CA GLY A 22 21.18 2.43 -19.19
C GLY A 22 20.45 2.54 -17.84
N ALA A 23 20.68 3.63 -17.10
CA ALA A 23 19.98 3.90 -15.84
C ALA A 23 18.47 4.11 -16.05
N ALA A 24 18.10 4.88 -17.10
CA ALA A 24 16.69 5.07 -17.45
C ALA A 24 16.02 3.75 -17.86
N GLY A 25 16.68 2.93 -18.69
CA GLY A 25 16.20 1.63 -19.10
C GLY A 25 16.03 0.68 -17.90
N TYR A 26 16.98 0.67 -16.97
CA TYR A 26 16.87 -0.08 -15.74
C TYR A 26 15.70 0.39 -14.86
N ALA A 27 15.53 1.71 -14.70
CA ALA A 27 14.41 2.27 -13.94
C ALA A 27 13.06 1.90 -14.56
N LEU A 28 12.90 2.05 -15.88
CA LEU A 28 11.69 1.65 -16.59
C LEU A 28 11.42 0.16 -16.46
N HIS A 29 12.47 -0.66 -16.52
CA HIS A 29 12.35 -2.11 -16.34
C HIS A 29 11.89 -2.47 -14.91
N SER A 30 12.51 -1.87 -13.90
CA SER A 30 12.17 -2.13 -12.49
C SER A 30 10.77 -1.65 -12.12
N MET A 31 10.29 -0.59 -12.76
CA MET A 31 8.92 -0.07 -12.59
C MET A 31 7.89 -0.79 -13.45
N ARG A 32 8.30 -1.76 -14.25
CA ARG A 32 7.45 -2.47 -15.21
C ARG A 32 6.70 -1.55 -16.19
N TRP A 33 7.29 -0.42 -16.54
CA TRP A 33 6.73 0.55 -17.49
C TRP A 33 7.11 0.28 -18.96
N LEU A 34 7.84 -0.80 -19.19
CA LEU A 34 8.17 -1.18 -20.56
C LEU A 34 6.97 -1.88 -21.21
N PRO A 35 6.56 -1.49 -22.43
CA PRO A 35 5.32 -1.91 -23.05
C PRO A 35 5.22 -3.43 -23.33
N TRP A 36 6.33 -4.15 -23.25
CA TRP A 36 6.36 -5.60 -23.38
C TRP A 36 6.28 -6.37 -22.05
N GLN A 37 6.33 -5.68 -20.91
CA GLN A 37 6.19 -6.29 -19.60
C GLN A 37 4.71 -6.41 -19.26
N LYS A 38 4.16 -7.59 -19.53
CA LYS A 38 2.75 -7.88 -19.21
C LYS A 38 2.59 -8.26 -17.73
N PRO A 39 1.43 -8.00 -17.12
CA PRO A 39 1.09 -8.54 -15.81
C PRO A 39 1.17 -10.06 -15.79
N VAL A 40 1.59 -10.61 -14.65
CA VAL A 40 1.64 -12.06 -14.41
C VAL A 40 0.51 -12.44 -13.47
N PHE A 41 -0.38 -13.29 -13.96
CA PHE A 41 -1.52 -13.80 -13.19
C PHE A 41 -1.28 -15.26 -12.79
N ASP A 42 -1.42 -15.56 -11.50
CA ASP A 42 -1.33 -16.91 -10.97
C ASP A 42 -2.70 -17.58 -11.04
N LYS A 43 -2.77 -18.79 -11.60
CA LYS A 43 -4.04 -19.51 -11.81
C LYS A 43 -4.15 -20.81 -11.03
N ALA A 44 -3.01 -21.42 -10.67
CA ALA A 44 -3.00 -22.71 -9.99
C ALA A 44 -3.22 -22.51 -8.48
N ILE A 45 -4.35 -23.00 -7.97
CA ILE A 45 -4.71 -22.91 -6.54
C ILE A 45 -3.72 -23.76 -5.74
N PRO A 46 -2.99 -23.15 -4.76
CA PRO A 46 -2.06 -23.91 -3.94
C PRO A 46 -2.79 -24.87 -3.00
N ALA A 47 -2.28 -26.10 -2.87
CA ALA A 47 -2.86 -27.10 -1.97
C ALA A 47 -2.87 -26.68 -0.49
N ASN A 48 -1.98 -25.78 -0.09
CA ASN A 48 -1.81 -25.28 1.26
C ASN A 48 -2.38 -23.85 1.46
N CYS A 49 -3.34 -23.43 0.66
CA CYS A 49 -3.90 -22.07 0.76
C CYS A 49 -4.92 -21.88 1.89
N VAL A 50 -5.40 -22.97 2.49
CA VAL A 50 -6.35 -22.93 3.60
C VAL A 50 -5.60 -22.76 4.92
N ALA A 51 -5.98 -21.74 5.71
CA ALA A 51 -5.39 -21.49 7.02
C ALA A 51 -5.82 -22.56 8.03
N ALA A 52 -4.95 -22.81 9.02
CA ALA A 52 -5.17 -23.84 10.03
C ALA A 52 -6.04 -23.36 11.21
N THR A 53 -6.15 -22.03 11.41
CA THR A 53 -6.89 -21.44 12.55
C THR A 53 -7.98 -20.47 12.08
N ASP A 54 -8.95 -20.22 12.95
CA ASP A 54 -10.03 -19.25 12.75
C ASP A 54 -9.61 -17.78 12.95
N LYS A 55 -8.35 -17.54 13.36
CA LYS A 55 -7.74 -16.22 13.54
C LYS A 55 -6.65 -15.94 12.50
N ALA A 56 -6.87 -16.39 11.29
CA ALA A 56 -5.88 -16.26 10.23
C ALA A 56 -6.00 -14.94 9.46
N ILE A 57 -4.84 -14.36 9.13
CA ILE A 57 -4.67 -13.17 8.30
C ILE A 57 -3.81 -13.54 7.09
N LEU A 58 -4.25 -13.18 5.90
CA LEU A 58 -3.48 -13.31 4.67
C LEU A 58 -2.78 -11.99 4.37
N ILE A 59 -1.44 -11.96 4.30
CA ILE A 59 -0.69 -10.83 3.74
C ILE A 59 -0.46 -11.11 2.26
N PHE A 60 -0.90 -10.20 1.42
CA PHE A 60 -0.70 -10.26 -0.02
C PHE A 60 0.15 -9.09 -0.49
N SER A 61 1.27 -9.37 -1.19
CA SER A 61 2.26 -8.36 -1.58
C SER A 61 2.80 -8.54 -3.00
N LYS A 62 1.97 -9.07 -3.91
CA LYS A 62 2.35 -9.22 -5.32
C LYS A 62 2.54 -7.87 -5.99
N THR A 63 3.62 -7.75 -6.77
CA THR A 63 3.92 -6.55 -7.55
C THR A 63 4.08 -6.91 -9.02
N ASN A 64 3.18 -6.44 -9.87
CA ASN A 64 3.32 -6.42 -11.33
C ASN A 64 3.82 -5.06 -11.84
N GLY A 65 3.94 -4.07 -10.95
CA GLY A 65 4.57 -2.78 -11.11
C GLY A 65 5.82 -2.63 -10.24
N TYR A 66 6.01 -1.44 -9.66
CA TYR A 66 7.13 -1.12 -8.78
C TYR A 66 7.10 -1.96 -7.49
N ARG A 67 8.24 -2.58 -7.12
CA ARG A 67 8.36 -3.31 -5.86
C ARG A 67 8.96 -2.44 -4.77
N HIS A 68 8.19 -2.19 -3.73
CA HIS A 68 8.67 -1.45 -2.57
C HIS A 68 9.65 -2.27 -1.73
N ALA A 69 10.80 -1.68 -1.38
CA ALA A 69 11.81 -2.32 -0.54
C ALA A 69 11.35 -2.56 0.91
N SER A 70 10.22 -2.00 1.30
CA SER A 70 9.63 -2.16 2.63
C SER A 70 8.81 -3.45 2.81
N ILE A 71 8.48 -4.16 1.74
CA ILE A 71 7.61 -5.35 1.77
C ILE A 71 8.14 -6.41 2.72
N GLU A 72 9.42 -6.76 2.63
CA GLU A 72 10.04 -7.80 3.46
C GLU A 72 10.01 -7.44 4.95
N ALA A 73 10.29 -6.17 5.27
CA ALA A 73 10.22 -5.66 6.64
C ALA A 73 8.78 -5.67 7.17
N GLY A 74 7.82 -5.29 6.32
CA GLY A 74 6.40 -5.30 6.65
C GLY A 74 5.86 -6.70 6.89
N VAL A 75 6.15 -7.64 6.00
CA VAL A 75 5.77 -9.06 6.18
C VAL A 75 6.29 -9.60 7.50
N LYS A 76 7.58 -9.38 7.79
CA LYS A 76 8.21 -9.83 9.03
C LYS A 76 7.52 -9.23 10.25
N ALA A 77 7.38 -7.92 10.30
CA ALA A 77 6.83 -7.21 11.46
C ALA A 77 5.36 -7.57 11.73
N ILE A 78 4.53 -7.66 10.67
CA ILE A 78 3.11 -8.02 10.81
C ILE A 78 2.98 -9.50 11.26
N LYS A 79 3.81 -10.41 10.75
CA LYS A 79 3.86 -11.80 11.22
C LYS A 79 4.19 -11.88 12.71
N GLU A 80 5.28 -11.23 13.14
CA GLU A 80 5.71 -11.24 14.54
C GLU A 80 4.67 -10.60 15.47
N ALA A 81 4.07 -9.48 15.05
CA ALA A 81 3.02 -8.81 15.83
C ALA A 81 1.71 -9.61 15.88
N GLY A 82 1.36 -10.30 14.79
CA GLY A 82 0.20 -11.18 14.71
C GLY A 82 0.37 -12.42 15.62
N GLN A 83 1.54 -13.06 15.56
CA GLN A 83 1.85 -14.21 16.43
C GLN A 83 1.74 -13.87 17.92
N LYS A 84 2.21 -12.69 18.34
CA LYS A 84 2.05 -12.20 19.72
C LYS A 84 0.58 -12.00 20.12
N ARG A 85 -0.32 -11.86 19.15
CA ARG A 85 -1.79 -11.76 19.33
C ARG A 85 -2.51 -13.10 19.16
N GLY A 86 -1.76 -14.19 18.95
CA GLY A 86 -2.32 -15.53 18.71
C GLY A 86 -2.96 -15.68 17.33
N TRP A 87 -2.53 -14.87 16.33
CA TRP A 87 -3.00 -14.98 14.96
C TRP A 87 -2.07 -15.87 14.12
N GLU A 88 -2.67 -16.64 13.24
CA GLU A 88 -1.94 -17.24 12.11
C GLU A 88 -1.78 -16.18 11.02
N VAL A 89 -0.54 -15.91 10.60
CA VAL A 89 -0.27 -14.92 9.54
C VAL A 89 0.44 -15.59 8.39
N VAL A 90 -0.28 -15.81 7.31
CA VAL A 90 0.23 -16.35 6.04
C VAL A 90 0.61 -15.19 5.13
N ALA A 91 1.77 -15.25 4.48
CA ALA A 91 2.19 -14.27 3.48
C ALA A 91 2.37 -14.94 2.13
N THR A 92 1.86 -14.29 1.08
CA THR A 92 1.94 -14.79 -0.29
C THR A 92 2.04 -13.65 -1.32
N GLU A 93 2.61 -13.95 -2.46
CA GLU A 93 2.53 -13.14 -3.68
C GLU A 93 1.75 -13.86 -4.79
N ASN A 94 1.16 -15.00 -4.47
CA ASN A 94 0.41 -15.81 -5.41
C ASN A 94 -1.07 -15.39 -5.46
N GLY A 95 -1.49 -14.77 -6.57
CA GLY A 95 -2.87 -14.35 -6.80
C GLY A 95 -3.90 -15.48 -6.78
N ALA A 96 -3.49 -16.73 -6.94
CA ALA A 96 -4.40 -17.87 -6.88
C ALA A 96 -4.92 -18.18 -5.45
N TYR A 97 -4.44 -17.51 -4.41
CA TYR A 97 -5.08 -17.49 -3.08
C TYR A 97 -6.44 -16.79 -3.10
N PHE A 98 -6.71 -15.94 -4.10
CA PHE A 98 -8.02 -15.28 -4.28
C PHE A 98 -9.02 -16.23 -4.94
N HIS A 99 -9.33 -17.28 -4.22
CA HIS A 99 -10.31 -18.30 -4.54
C HIS A 99 -11.20 -18.55 -3.30
N GLU A 100 -12.47 -18.85 -3.50
CA GLU A 100 -13.44 -19.04 -2.43
C GLU A 100 -12.94 -20.01 -1.34
N ILE A 101 -12.37 -21.14 -1.75
CA ILE A 101 -11.87 -22.17 -0.82
C ILE A 101 -10.77 -21.63 0.09
N CYS A 102 -9.88 -20.77 -0.44
CA CYS A 102 -8.77 -20.22 0.31
C CYS A 102 -9.24 -19.03 1.17
N LEU A 103 -9.92 -18.06 0.55
CA LEU A 103 -10.31 -16.80 1.19
C LEU A 103 -11.18 -17.00 2.43
N LYS A 104 -12.11 -17.95 2.40
CA LYS A 104 -13.02 -18.23 3.53
C LYS A 104 -12.31 -18.65 4.82
N SER A 105 -11.05 -19.08 4.74
CA SER A 105 -10.27 -19.44 5.92
C SER A 105 -9.57 -18.26 6.59
N TYR A 106 -9.57 -17.09 5.97
CA TYR A 106 -8.94 -15.89 6.50
C TYR A 106 -9.97 -14.89 7.02
N ARG A 107 -9.67 -14.26 8.16
CA ARG A 107 -10.51 -13.19 8.74
C ARG A 107 -10.34 -11.87 7.99
N ALA A 108 -9.12 -11.61 7.54
CA ALA A 108 -8.81 -10.46 6.69
C ALA A 108 -7.69 -10.76 5.70
N VAL A 109 -7.71 -10.04 4.57
CA VAL A 109 -6.61 -9.95 3.61
C VAL A 109 -5.95 -8.59 3.75
N ALA A 110 -4.66 -8.57 4.06
CA ALA A 110 -3.84 -7.36 4.12
C ALA A 110 -3.05 -7.19 2.83
N PHE A 111 -3.40 -6.21 2.01
CA PHE A 111 -2.64 -5.81 0.83
C PHE A 111 -1.46 -4.95 1.27
N LEU A 112 -0.28 -5.55 1.32
CA LEU A 112 0.94 -4.90 1.77
C LEU A 112 1.74 -4.41 0.56
N SER A 113 1.59 -3.16 0.23
CA SER A 113 2.29 -2.48 -0.87
C SER A 113 2.29 -3.23 -2.22
N PRO A 114 1.15 -3.81 -2.67
CA PRO A 114 1.07 -4.38 -4.01
C PRO A 114 1.04 -3.26 -5.07
N THR A 115 1.38 -3.60 -6.32
CA THR A 115 1.34 -2.65 -7.45
C THR A 115 0.99 -3.33 -8.76
N GLY A 116 0.35 -2.58 -9.67
CA GLY A 116 -0.12 -3.08 -10.96
C GLY A 116 -1.35 -3.99 -10.83
N ASP A 117 -1.74 -4.62 -11.93
CA ASP A 117 -2.88 -5.54 -11.97
C ASP A 117 -2.36 -6.97 -11.78
N PHE A 118 -2.92 -7.72 -10.85
CA PHE A 118 -2.40 -9.02 -10.42
C PHE A 118 -3.48 -10.07 -10.20
N LEU A 119 -4.77 -9.70 -10.18
CA LEU A 119 -5.90 -10.61 -10.06
C LEU A 119 -6.63 -10.76 -11.41
N THR A 120 -7.01 -12.00 -11.74
CA THR A 120 -7.95 -12.24 -12.84
C THR A 120 -9.37 -11.84 -12.44
N ASP A 121 -10.27 -11.65 -13.41
CA ASP A 121 -11.68 -11.33 -13.16
C ASP A 121 -12.37 -12.33 -12.22
N GLU A 122 -11.98 -13.62 -12.28
CA GLU A 122 -12.50 -14.65 -11.38
C GLU A 122 -12.02 -14.45 -9.95
N GLN A 123 -10.75 -14.08 -9.77
CA GLN A 123 -10.15 -13.81 -8.48
C GLN A 123 -10.71 -12.51 -7.86
N GLN A 124 -10.94 -11.50 -8.70
CA GLN A 124 -11.61 -10.25 -8.30
C GLN A 124 -13.03 -10.54 -7.77
N ARG A 125 -13.84 -11.29 -8.53
CA ARG A 125 -15.19 -11.70 -8.09
C ARG A 125 -15.18 -12.52 -6.81
N ALA A 126 -14.23 -13.43 -6.65
CA ALA A 126 -14.09 -14.21 -5.42
C ALA A 126 -13.79 -13.32 -4.22
N PHE A 127 -12.97 -12.29 -4.41
CA PHE A 127 -12.67 -11.32 -3.36
C PHE A 127 -13.85 -10.39 -3.04
N GLU A 128 -14.61 -9.93 -4.04
CA GLU A 128 -15.86 -9.18 -3.83
C GLU A 128 -16.82 -9.95 -2.93
N GLN A 129 -17.08 -11.22 -3.28
CA GLN A 129 -17.94 -12.10 -2.50
C GLN A 129 -17.41 -12.34 -1.08
N TYR A 130 -16.09 -12.50 -0.94
CA TYR A 130 -15.45 -12.64 0.37
C TYR A 130 -15.74 -11.43 1.27
N ILE A 131 -15.58 -10.20 0.76
CA ILE A 131 -15.87 -8.97 1.50
C ILE A 131 -17.37 -8.87 1.82
N GLU A 132 -18.24 -9.09 0.84
CA GLU A 132 -19.69 -9.03 1.03
C GLU A 132 -20.20 -10.01 2.10
N ASN A 133 -19.56 -11.18 2.21
CA ASN A 133 -19.86 -12.21 3.18
C ASN A 133 -19.23 -12.00 4.58
N GLY A 134 -18.52 -10.89 4.79
CA GLY A 134 -17.99 -10.49 6.09
C GLY A 134 -16.48 -10.59 6.23
N GLY A 135 -15.76 -10.85 5.16
CA GLY A 135 -14.31 -10.79 5.13
C GLY A 135 -13.77 -9.38 5.34
N GLY A 136 -12.54 -9.28 5.86
CA GLY A 136 -11.87 -8.03 6.09
C GLY A 136 -10.83 -7.68 5.02
N TYR A 137 -10.68 -6.40 4.76
CA TYR A 137 -9.61 -5.86 3.92
C TYR A 137 -8.79 -4.83 4.69
N ALA A 138 -7.45 -4.91 4.59
CA ALA A 138 -6.54 -3.91 5.11
C ALA A 138 -5.54 -3.51 4.02
N GLY A 139 -5.72 -2.32 3.43
CA GLY A 139 -4.80 -1.77 2.43
C GLY A 139 -3.69 -0.96 3.07
N ILE A 140 -2.45 -1.22 2.67
CA ILE A 140 -1.27 -0.53 3.18
C ILE A 140 -0.50 0.06 1.99
N HIS A 141 -0.24 1.36 2.05
CA HIS A 141 0.55 2.14 1.12
C HIS A 141 0.05 2.02 -0.34
N SER A 142 0.83 1.39 -1.23
CA SER A 142 0.46 1.25 -2.64
C SER A 142 -0.71 0.30 -2.92
N ALA A 143 -1.39 -0.17 -1.89
CA ALA A 143 -2.70 -0.78 -2.08
C ALA A 143 -3.75 0.18 -2.70
N ALA A 144 -3.50 1.50 -2.73
CA ALA A 144 -4.31 2.46 -3.49
C ALA A 144 -3.79 2.67 -4.93
N ASP A 145 -2.64 2.08 -5.30
CA ASP A 145 -1.94 2.20 -6.58
C ASP A 145 -1.86 0.85 -7.31
N CYS A 146 -2.98 0.15 -7.37
CA CYS A 146 -3.09 -1.15 -8.02
C CYS A 146 -4.52 -1.41 -8.52
N GLU A 147 -4.66 -2.44 -9.38
CA GLU A 147 -5.97 -2.92 -9.87
C GLU A 147 -6.84 -1.79 -10.46
N TYR A 148 -6.26 -0.99 -11.36
CA TYR A 148 -6.92 0.20 -11.90
C TYR A 148 -8.13 -0.12 -12.78
N GLU A 149 -8.13 -1.25 -13.47
CA GLU A 149 -9.22 -1.69 -14.31
C GLU A 149 -10.39 -2.32 -13.52
N TRP A 150 -10.27 -2.40 -12.18
CA TRP A 150 -11.28 -2.98 -11.30
C TRP A 150 -12.06 -1.90 -10.56
N ASP A 151 -13.19 -1.46 -11.13
CA ASP A 151 -14.01 -0.35 -10.61
C ASP A 151 -14.54 -0.60 -9.19
N TRP A 152 -14.94 -1.85 -8.89
CA TRP A 152 -15.41 -2.21 -7.55
C TRP A 152 -14.33 -1.94 -6.49
N TYR A 153 -13.07 -2.26 -6.79
CA TYR A 153 -11.96 -2.01 -5.88
C TYR A 153 -11.75 -0.52 -5.61
N GLY A 154 -11.85 0.34 -6.64
CA GLY A 154 -11.83 1.79 -6.47
C GLY A 154 -12.99 2.31 -5.62
N THR A 155 -14.18 1.76 -5.81
CA THR A 155 -15.38 2.07 -5.02
C THR A 155 -15.23 1.62 -3.57
N MET A 156 -14.64 0.44 -3.33
CA MET A 156 -14.31 -0.06 -1.99
C MET A 156 -13.34 0.89 -1.26
N LEU A 157 -12.26 1.29 -1.90
CA LEU A 157 -11.28 2.22 -1.34
C LEU A 157 -11.83 3.64 -1.15
N GLY A 158 -12.78 4.05 -1.99
CA GLY A 158 -13.37 5.39 -2.02
C GLY A 158 -12.58 6.40 -2.83
N THR A 159 -11.33 6.15 -3.14
CA THR A 159 -10.46 6.96 -4.01
C THR A 159 -9.29 6.11 -4.50
N ARG A 160 -8.50 6.65 -5.42
CA ARG A 160 -7.30 6.02 -5.96
C ARG A 160 -6.10 6.94 -5.79
N PHE A 161 -4.91 6.36 -5.79
CA PHE A 161 -3.65 7.09 -5.87
C PHE A 161 -3.62 7.96 -7.14
N ARG A 162 -3.11 9.18 -7.01
CA ARG A 162 -2.91 10.11 -8.13
C ARG A 162 -1.44 10.47 -8.31
N SER A 163 -0.74 10.76 -7.22
CA SER A 163 0.67 11.15 -7.20
C SER A 163 1.21 11.04 -5.76
N HIS A 164 2.51 11.22 -5.61
CA HIS A 164 3.15 11.30 -4.30
C HIS A 164 4.14 12.47 -4.24
N THR A 165 4.70 12.73 -3.07
CA THR A 165 5.83 13.65 -2.92
C THR A 165 7.03 13.12 -3.70
N PHE A 166 7.70 13.99 -4.48
CA PHE A 166 8.84 13.59 -5.31
C PHE A 166 10.03 14.52 -5.12
N LEU A 167 10.05 15.66 -5.78
CA LEU A 167 11.13 16.65 -5.68
C LEU A 167 10.73 17.81 -4.78
N PRO A 168 11.67 18.45 -4.06
CA PRO A 168 13.07 18.06 -3.87
C PRO A 168 13.27 16.98 -2.81
N TYR A 169 12.20 16.58 -2.08
CA TYR A 169 12.23 15.59 -1.01
C TYR A 169 11.16 14.53 -1.22
N PRO A 170 11.50 13.34 -1.75
CA PRO A 170 10.51 12.28 -2.01
C PRO A 170 9.89 11.72 -0.70
N ILE A 171 10.64 11.76 0.40
CA ILE A 171 10.23 11.21 1.71
C ILE A 171 10.35 12.32 2.78
N PRO A 172 9.49 13.35 2.72
CA PRO A 172 9.56 14.44 3.68
C PRO A 172 9.00 14.01 5.03
N LYS A 173 9.53 14.63 6.10
CA LYS A 173 8.90 14.57 7.42
C LYS A 173 7.68 15.48 7.42
N ALA A 174 6.54 14.95 7.84
CA ALA A 174 5.32 15.70 8.01
C ALA A 174 4.66 15.41 9.36
N GLU A 175 3.76 16.26 9.78
CA GLU A 175 2.94 16.05 10.95
C GLU A 175 1.65 15.34 10.57
N ILE A 176 1.35 14.27 11.30
CA ILE A 176 0.12 13.50 11.19
C ILE A 176 -0.80 13.90 12.33
N VAL A 177 -2.06 14.14 11.99
CA VAL A 177 -3.14 14.42 12.94
C VAL A 177 -3.98 13.16 13.08
N THR A 178 -4.16 12.69 14.31
CA THR A 178 -5.09 11.62 14.63
C THR A 178 -6.48 12.23 14.75
N GLU A 179 -7.40 11.78 13.89
CA GLU A 179 -8.77 12.28 13.88
C GLU A 179 -9.54 11.81 15.13
N PRO A 180 -10.43 12.63 15.68
CA PRO A 180 -11.21 12.22 16.84
C PRO A 180 -12.18 11.09 16.51
N GLY A 181 -12.34 10.16 17.45
CA GLY A 181 -13.26 9.04 17.29
C GLY A 181 -12.78 7.76 17.96
N LEU A 182 -13.62 6.74 17.92
CA LEU A 182 -13.29 5.41 18.43
C LEU A 182 -12.99 4.47 17.26
N HIS A 183 -11.74 4.01 17.20
CA HIS A 183 -11.34 3.00 16.21
C HIS A 183 -10.01 2.35 16.65
N PRO A 184 -9.88 1.00 16.58
CA PRO A 184 -8.65 0.32 17.03
C PRO A 184 -7.36 0.79 16.35
N ALA A 185 -7.44 1.30 15.12
CA ALA A 185 -6.27 1.83 14.40
C ALA A 185 -5.75 3.15 14.94
N ILE A 186 -6.51 3.87 15.74
CA ILE A 186 -6.10 5.15 16.36
C ILE A 186 -6.06 5.10 17.89
N ASP A 187 -6.41 3.97 18.45
CA ASP A 187 -6.38 3.80 19.91
C ASP A 187 -4.96 3.91 20.46
N GLY A 188 -4.79 4.80 21.47
CA GLY A 188 -3.51 5.08 22.11
C GLY A 188 -2.49 5.77 21.21
N LEU A 189 -2.88 6.34 20.06
CA LEU A 189 -2.01 7.20 19.27
C LEU A 189 -1.99 8.63 19.85
N PRO A 190 -0.85 9.35 19.73
CA PRO A 190 -0.81 10.79 20.02
C PRO A 190 -1.77 11.54 19.11
N ALA A 191 -2.38 12.63 19.61
CA ALA A 191 -3.27 13.50 18.81
C ALA A 191 -2.53 14.09 17.59
N ARG A 192 -1.23 14.37 17.75
CA ARG A 192 -0.33 14.83 16.68
C ARG A 192 1.02 14.15 16.83
N TRP A 193 1.59 13.69 15.73
CA TRP A 193 2.90 13.04 15.69
C TRP A 193 3.56 13.19 14.33
N SER A 194 4.87 13.07 14.26
CA SER A 194 5.62 13.30 13.02
C SER A 194 6.20 12.01 12.48
N LYS A 195 6.21 11.88 11.15
CA LYS A 195 6.80 10.75 10.46
C LYS A 195 7.44 11.18 9.14
N LYS A 196 8.47 10.45 8.71
CA LYS A 196 8.97 10.50 7.33
C LYS A 196 8.32 9.36 6.56
N ASP A 197 7.61 9.68 5.49
CA ASP A 197 7.07 8.70 4.56
C ASP A 197 6.89 9.32 3.16
N GLU A 198 6.51 8.51 2.18
CA GLU A 198 6.09 8.97 0.87
C GLU A 198 4.60 9.33 0.94
N TRP A 199 4.30 10.63 0.88
CA TRP A 199 2.93 11.09 1.09
C TRP A 199 2.15 11.02 -0.22
N TYR A 200 1.14 10.15 -0.23
CA TYR A 200 0.25 9.94 -1.36
C TYR A 200 -0.80 11.04 -1.44
N ASN A 201 -0.97 11.57 -2.64
CA ASN A 201 -2.11 12.40 -3.01
C ASN A 201 -3.11 11.53 -3.77
N PHE A 202 -4.37 11.70 -3.47
CA PHE A 202 -5.46 10.93 -4.07
C PHE A 202 -6.21 11.78 -5.11
N HIS A 203 -7.00 11.13 -5.97
CA HIS A 203 -7.84 11.85 -6.93
C HIS A 203 -8.83 12.76 -6.23
N GLU A 204 -9.35 12.34 -5.09
CA GLU A 204 -10.27 13.12 -4.24
C GLU A 204 -10.16 12.67 -2.78
N SER A 205 -10.58 13.54 -1.85
CA SER A 205 -10.73 13.18 -0.46
C SER A 205 -11.91 12.23 -0.26
N VAL A 206 -11.78 11.28 0.66
CA VAL A 206 -12.89 10.43 1.10
C VAL A 206 -13.72 11.07 2.20
N ARG A 207 -13.31 12.24 2.72
CA ARG A 207 -14.08 13.00 3.72
C ARG A 207 -15.44 13.40 3.16
N GLY A 208 -16.48 13.17 3.94
CA GLY A 208 -17.85 13.45 3.54
C GLY A 208 -18.50 12.38 2.65
N LYS A 209 -17.77 11.38 2.19
CA LYS A 209 -18.37 10.22 1.50
C LYS A 209 -19.08 9.33 2.52
N SER A 210 -20.25 8.85 2.15
CA SER A 210 -21.10 8.02 3.02
C SER A 210 -20.36 6.74 3.47
N GLY A 211 -20.40 6.47 4.77
CA GLY A 211 -19.84 5.28 5.37
C GLY A 211 -18.33 5.30 5.63
N PHE A 212 -17.61 6.35 5.23
CA PHE A 212 -16.19 6.50 5.51
C PHE A 212 -15.93 7.21 6.84
N GLN A 213 -15.03 6.65 7.65
CA GLN A 213 -14.46 7.28 8.83
C GLN A 213 -13.00 7.60 8.56
N ILE A 214 -12.64 8.89 8.64
CA ILE A 214 -11.24 9.32 8.56
C ILE A 214 -10.57 9.00 9.89
N LEU A 215 -9.37 8.45 9.83
CA LEU A 215 -8.58 8.03 11.00
C LEU A 215 -7.34 8.89 11.19
N LEU A 216 -6.63 9.18 10.09
CA LEU A 216 -5.45 10.04 10.09
C LEU A 216 -5.51 11.01 8.92
N THR A 217 -5.07 12.24 9.18
CA THR A 217 -4.80 13.25 8.16
C THR A 217 -3.36 13.74 8.26
N ILE A 218 -2.83 14.32 7.19
CA ILE A 218 -1.51 14.95 7.19
C ILE A 218 -1.68 16.47 7.13
N ASP A 219 -0.91 17.18 7.96
CA ASP A 219 -0.86 18.63 7.94
C ASP A 219 0.08 19.09 6.82
N GLU A 220 -0.51 19.45 5.67
CA GLU A 220 0.24 19.89 4.49
C GLU A 220 1.11 21.13 4.73
N SER A 221 0.90 21.90 5.81
CA SER A 221 1.73 23.05 6.14
C SER A 221 3.11 22.65 6.68
N THR A 222 3.27 21.40 7.11
CA THR A 222 4.44 20.94 7.87
C THR A 222 5.53 20.28 7.01
N TYR A 223 5.28 20.08 5.72
CA TYR A 223 6.29 19.54 4.82
C TYR A 223 6.44 20.37 3.54
N PRO A 224 7.66 20.46 2.97
CA PRO A 224 7.86 21.19 1.73
C PRO A 224 7.26 20.38 0.57
N ALA A 225 6.27 20.95 -0.10
CA ALA A 225 5.75 20.44 -1.35
C ALA A 225 6.33 21.28 -2.49
N PHE A 226 7.05 20.68 -3.42
CA PHE A 226 7.56 21.36 -4.62
C PHE A 226 6.41 21.70 -5.59
N TRP A 227 5.44 20.80 -5.67
CA TRP A 227 4.19 21.02 -6.39
C TRP A 227 3.11 21.56 -5.47
N PRO A 228 2.11 22.29 -5.99
CA PRO A 228 0.98 22.72 -5.21
C PRO A 228 0.41 21.53 -4.44
N LYS A 229 0.14 21.72 -3.16
CA LYS A 229 -0.41 20.69 -2.29
C LYS A 229 -1.66 20.14 -2.90
N ALA A 230 -1.60 18.90 -3.33
CA ALA A 230 -2.57 18.36 -4.26
C ALA A 230 -3.93 18.10 -3.62
N MET A 231 -3.98 17.97 -2.29
CA MET A 231 -5.22 17.73 -1.53
C MET A 231 -5.83 19.02 -0.95
N ARG A 232 -5.18 20.17 -1.13
CA ARG A 232 -5.70 21.52 -0.79
C ARG A 232 -6.07 21.68 0.68
N GLY A 233 -5.32 21.06 1.58
CA GLY A 233 -5.50 21.14 3.02
C GLY A 233 -6.42 20.10 3.65
N ASP A 234 -7.24 19.38 2.87
CA ASP A 234 -7.95 18.18 3.35
C ASP A 234 -7.25 16.93 2.82
N HIS A 235 -6.36 16.37 3.64
CA HIS A 235 -5.47 15.31 3.22
C HIS A 235 -5.58 14.05 4.10
N PRO A 236 -6.68 13.29 4.00
CA PRO A 236 -6.78 12.00 4.65
C PRO A 236 -5.69 11.04 4.14
N ILE A 237 -5.00 10.36 5.07
CA ILE A 237 -4.00 9.34 4.78
C ILE A 237 -4.34 7.97 5.37
N ALA A 238 -5.38 7.89 6.20
CA ALA A 238 -5.94 6.62 6.65
C ALA A 238 -7.43 6.76 6.91
N TRP A 239 -8.18 5.72 6.54
CA TRP A 239 -9.62 5.67 6.73
C TRP A 239 -10.14 4.24 6.79
N SER A 240 -11.38 4.10 7.22
CA SER A 240 -12.09 2.83 7.26
C SER A 240 -13.54 2.99 6.80
N ARG A 241 -14.16 1.88 6.42
CA ARG A 241 -15.61 1.80 6.18
C ARG A 241 -16.11 0.37 6.35
N SER A 242 -17.39 0.22 6.68
CA SER A 242 -18.10 -1.05 6.57
C SER A 242 -18.69 -1.20 5.17
N MET A 243 -18.66 -2.41 4.61
CA MET A 243 -19.18 -2.77 3.30
C MET A 243 -20.05 -4.03 3.41
N GLY A 244 -21.36 -3.90 3.39
CA GLY A 244 -22.22 -5.04 3.68
C GLY A 244 -21.89 -5.61 5.05
N LYS A 245 -21.49 -6.88 5.12
CA LYS A 245 -20.98 -7.52 6.35
C LYS A 245 -19.48 -7.36 6.56
N GLY A 246 -18.73 -6.95 5.53
CA GLY A 246 -17.28 -6.82 5.54
C GLY A 246 -16.80 -5.47 6.05
N ARG A 247 -15.47 -5.35 6.18
CA ARG A 247 -14.79 -4.16 6.69
C ARG A 247 -13.57 -3.82 5.85
N MET A 248 -13.40 -2.55 5.53
CA MET A 248 -12.26 -2.04 4.81
C MET A 248 -11.51 -1.01 5.66
N PHE A 249 -10.22 -1.22 5.84
CA PHE A 249 -9.26 -0.27 6.39
C PHE A 249 -8.20 0.05 5.34
N TYR A 250 -7.78 1.31 5.25
CA TYR A 250 -6.66 1.73 4.42
C TYR A 250 -5.76 2.71 5.17
N THR A 251 -4.44 2.61 4.91
CA THR A 251 -3.44 3.59 5.33
C THR A 251 -2.39 3.80 4.24
N ALA A 252 -2.07 5.07 3.95
CA ALA A 252 -0.99 5.44 3.03
C ALA A 252 0.42 5.26 3.64
N ILE A 253 0.51 5.11 4.96
CA ILE A 253 1.78 4.89 5.66
C ILE A 253 2.32 3.50 5.31
N GLY A 254 3.60 3.40 4.88
CA GLY A 254 4.18 2.09 4.60
C GLY A 254 5.34 2.04 3.61
N HIS A 255 5.73 3.17 2.99
CA HIS A 255 6.80 3.20 1.99
C HIS A 255 8.15 2.76 2.55
N ASN A 256 8.49 3.17 3.76
CA ASN A 256 9.80 2.91 4.35
C ASN A 256 9.83 1.63 5.19
N ALA A 257 10.93 0.87 5.10
CA ALA A 257 11.15 -0.28 5.98
C ALA A 257 11.15 0.12 7.48
N SER A 258 11.62 1.33 7.82
CA SER A 258 11.58 1.87 9.18
C SER A 258 10.17 2.07 9.74
N THR A 259 9.14 2.14 8.91
CA THR A 259 7.74 2.18 9.34
C THR A 259 7.38 0.96 10.17
N TYR A 260 7.90 -0.19 9.80
CA TYR A 260 7.60 -1.48 10.45
C TYR A 260 8.41 -1.75 11.72
N SER A 261 9.32 -0.84 12.09
CA SER A 261 9.98 -0.80 13.40
C SER A 261 9.52 0.38 14.28
N ASP A 262 8.68 1.26 13.75
CA ASP A 262 8.10 2.39 14.47
C ASP A 262 6.89 1.93 15.32
N PRO A 263 6.93 2.02 16.66
CA PRO A 263 5.84 1.52 17.50
C PRO A 263 4.49 2.21 17.24
N THR A 264 4.51 3.51 16.91
CA THR A 264 3.28 4.28 16.64
C THR A 264 2.65 3.85 15.31
N ALA A 265 3.45 3.74 14.25
CA ALA A 265 2.98 3.26 12.96
C ALA A 265 2.50 1.80 13.02
N MET A 266 3.23 0.93 13.73
CA MET A 266 2.82 -0.47 13.89
C MET A 266 1.55 -0.62 14.73
N ARG A 267 1.35 0.20 15.77
CA ARG A 267 0.08 0.25 16.53
C ARG A 267 -1.08 0.57 15.59
N HIS A 268 -0.92 1.59 14.75
CA HIS A 268 -1.90 1.99 13.74
C HIS A 268 -2.23 0.85 12.76
N ILE A 269 -1.21 0.30 12.11
CA ILE A 269 -1.37 -0.76 11.11
C ILE A 269 -2.03 -2.01 11.72
N MET A 270 -1.52 -2.47 12.87
CA MET A 270 -2.04 -3.68 13.52
C MET A 270 -3.45 -3.47 14.10
N GLY A 271 -3.79 -2.26 14.55
CA GLY A 271 -5.14 -1.90 14.96
C GLY A 271 -6.11 -1.90 13.78
N GLY A 272 -5.67 -1.41 12.61
CA GLY A 272 -6.45 -1.45 11.37
C GLY A 272 -6.71 -2.88 10.88
N ILE A 273 -5.68 -3.73 10.87
CA ILE A 273 -5.83 -5.16 10.53
C ILE A 273 -6.76 -5.87 11.51
N ALA A 274 -6.60 -5.63 12.83
CA ALA A 274 -7.46 -6.22 13.86
C ALA A 274 -8.93 -5.84 13.65
N TRP A 275 -9.20 -4.57 13.40
CA TRP A 275 -10.56 -4.09 13.13
C TRP A 275 -11.16 -4.70 11.86
N ALA A 276 -10.38 -4.73 10.76
CA ALA A 276 -10.82 -5.35 9.52
C ALA A 276 -11.14 -6.84 9.71
N ALA A 277 -10.30 -7.56 10.44
CA ALA A 277 -10.47 -8.98 10.76
C ALA A 277 -11.56 -9.30 11.80
N ALA A 278 -12.15 -8.28 12.44
CA ALA A 278 -13.00 -8.45 13.62
C ALA A 278 -12.33 -9.26 14.74
N LEU A 279 -11.01 -9.04 14.93
CA LEU A 279 -10.18 -9.63 15.98
C LEU A 279 -9.73 -8.50 16.91
N ASN A 280 -10.45 -8.31 18.01
CA ASN A 280 -10.12 -7.28 19.03
C ASN A 280 -9.26 -7.87 20.13
#